data_a31bf0af79ee792159110854633c87c1
#
_entry.id   a31bf0af79ee792159110854633c87c1
#
_cell.length_a   1.000
_cell.length_b   1.000
_cell.length_c   1.000
_cell.angle_alpha   90.00
_cell.angle_beta   90.00
_cell.angle_gamma   90.00
#
_symmetry.space_group_name_H-M   'P 1'
#
loop_
_entity.id
_entity.type
_entity.pdbx_description
1 polymer ?
#
loop_
_entity_poly.entity_id
_entity_poly.type
_entity_poly.pdbx_seq_one_letter_code
_entity_poly.pdbx_strand_id
1 'polypeptide(L)'
;MNKTNTMQRKEFLSLSVPAFLLLANGKILKAHDYFLTEEHRRKVKLRFVVASDGHYGQPNTDYENFFSAIVNRINEEHRKHPFSFCVINGDIIHDDKRHFPAAKAALDKLAVKYYVSQGNHDHASAEEWESIWKMPVNLDFKIKKNSFLIATTSNEAGTYLCPDVNWFRQKLEEHKEQDNIFIFLHINPGKLTKHGVDCPELFDLFSRHKNIRAVFNGHDHDEEGIKIKRSIPCVFDAHFGGNWGTDYRGFRIVELMKDNSVFTYIMNPVDKINEATLFEMAK
;
A
#
# COMPACT_ATOMS: atom_id res chain seq x y z
N MET A 1 32.19 2.24 -25.02
CA MET A 1 32.47 3.06 -23.81
C MET A 1 31.17 3.75 -23.41
N ASN A 2 30.39 3.15 -22.51
CA ASN A 2 29.15 3.76 -21.99
C ASN A 2 29.54 4.74 -20.89
N LYS A 3 29.37 6.03 -21.17
CA LYS A 3 29.46 7.06 -20.11
C LYS A 3 28.24 6.94 -19.19
N THR A 4 28.46 6.44 -17.99
CA THR A 4 27.49 6.56 -16.89
C THR A 4 27.41 8.03 -16.46
N ASN A 5 26.34 8.71 -16.82
CA ASN A 5 26.06 10.05 -16.28
C ASN A 5 25.68 9.92 -14.82
N THR A 6 26.61 10.19 -13.93
CA THR A 6 26.33 10.40 -12.50
C THR A 6 25.84 11.83 -12.32
N MET A 7 24.58 11.99 -11.93
CA MET A 7 23.98 13.29 -11.61
C MET A 7 24.60 13.88 -10.33
N GLN A 8 25.00 15.13 -10.35
CA GLN A 8 25.57 15.78 -9.18
C GLN A 8 24.47 16.20 -8.19
N ARG A 9 24.78 16.20 -6.87
CA ARG A 9 23.87 16.52 -5.78
C ARG A 9 23.12 17.87 -5.96
N LYS A 10 23.71 18.83 -6.66
CA LYS A 10 23.09 20.13 -6.97
C LYS A 10 22.00 20.04 -8.05
N GLU A 11 22.12 19.13 -9.00
CA GLU A 11 21.09 18.91 -10.03
C GLU A 11 19.88 18.19 -9.47
N PHE A 12 20.06 17.35 -8.45
CA PHE A 12 18.99 16.67 -7.74
C PHE A 12 18.07 17.65 -7.00
N LEU A 13 18.62 18.73 -6.40
CA LEU A 13 17.87 19.71 -5.63
C LEU A 13 17.10 20.75 -6.48
N SER A 14 17.32 20.79 -7.80
CA SER A 14 16.67 21.74 -8.72
C SER A 14 15.48 21.16 -9.48
N LEU A 15 15.15 19.88 -9.29
CA LEU A 15 14.07 19.21 -9.99
C LEU A 15 12.79 19.26 -9.14
N SER A 16 11.88 20.12 -9.54
CA SER A 16 10.48 20.18 -9.09
C SER A 16 9.65 19.04 -9.69
N VAL A 17 10.12 17.79 -9.58
CA VAL A 17 9.46 16.58 -10.13
C VAL A 17 9.69 15.42 -9.17
N PRO A 18 8.76 14.46 -9.08
CA PRO A 18 8.68 13.49 -8.02
C PRO A 18 10.02 12.81 -7.72
N ALA A 19 10.32 12.76 -6.44
CA ALA A 19 11.57 12.23 -5.94
C ALA A 19 11.70 10.73 -6.20
N PHE A 20 12.89 10.33 -6.64
CA PHE A 20 13.27 8.93 -6.80
C PHE A 20 14.19 8.51 -5.68
N LEU A 21 13.94 7.38 -5.12
CA LEU A 21 14.93 6.66 -4.34
C LEU A 21 15.15 5.28 -4.93
N LEU A 22 16.30 5.07 -5.52
CA LEU A 22 16.79 3.75 -5.89
C LEU A 22 17.65 3.23 -4.74
N LEU A 23 17.20 2.23 -4.04
CA LEU A 23 17.96 1.55 -3.00
C LEU A 23 18.48 0.21 -3.52
N ALA A 24 19.33 0.26 -4.54
CA ALA A 24 20.20 -0.85 -4.89
C ALA A 24 21.44 -0.32 -5.61
N ASN A 25 22.59 -0.58 -5.05
CA ASN A 25 23.92 -0.30 -5.66
C ASN A 25 24.21 1.17 -6.01
N GLY A 26 23.62 2.15 -5.33
CA GLY A 26 23.98 3.57 -5.44
C GLY A 26 23.66 4.24 -6.78
N LYS A 27 22.76 3.70 -7.59
CA LYS A 27 22.35 4.31 -8.86
C LYS A 27 21.00 5.02 -8.70
N ILE A 28 20.96 6.31 -9.06
CA ILE A 28 19.73 7.10 -9.15
C ILE A 28 19.29 7.09 -10.62
N LEU A 29 18.05 6.67 -10.89
CA LEU A 29 17.42 6.72 -12.21
C LEU A 29 16.30 7.77 -12.20
N LYS A 30 16.07 8.44 -13.34
CA LYS A 30 14.89 9.29 -13.50
C LYS A 30 13.66 8.40 -13.74
N ALA A 31 12.58 8.55 -12.94
CA ALA A 31 11.40 7.72 -13.03
C ALA A 31 10.72 7.81 -14.40
N HIS A 32 10.58 9.02 -14.90
CA HIS A 32 9.94 9.25 -16.16
C HIS A 32 10.52 8.38 -17.29
N ASP A 33 11.86 8.21 -17.31
CA ASP A 33 12.54 7.44 -18.34
C ASP A 33 12.40 5.92 -18.13
N TYR A 34 12.17 5.48 -16.89
CA TYR A 34 12.03 4.08 -16.53
C TYR A 34 10.63 3.51 -16.77
N PHE A 35 9.59 4.29 -16.47
CA PHE A 35 8.19 3.87 -16.56
C PHE A 35 7.66 3.66 -17.98
N LEU A 36 8.28 4.29 -18.95
CA LEU A 36 7.76 4.32 -20.32
C LEU A 36 8.33 3.24 -21.22
N THR A 37 9.26 2.43 -20.72
CA THR A 37 9.91 1.42 -21.57
C THR A 37 9.14 0.11 -21.58
N GLU A 38 8.88 -0.42 -22.77
CA GLU A 38 8.40 -1.79 -22.98
C GLU A 38 9.30 -2.83 -22.28
N GLU A 39 10.58 -2.52 -22.12
CA GLU A 39 11.54 -3.36 -21.42
C GLU A 39 11.19 -3.49 -19.92
N HIS A 40 10.83 -2.40 -19.23
CA HIS A 40 10.38 -2.47 -17.84
C HIS A 40 9.14 -3.36 -17.72
N ARG A 41 8.13 -3.12 -18.56
CA ARG A 41 6.87 -3.86 -18.55
C ARG A 41 7.06 -5.37 -18.73
N ARG A 42 7.99 -5.79 -19.58
CA ARG A 42 8.33 -7.21 -19.79
C ARG A 42 8.97 -7.87 -18.56
N LYS A 43 9.50 -7.08 -17.64
CA LYS A 43 10.11 -7.56 -16.40
C LYS A 43 9.11 -7.66 -15.24
N VAL A 44 7.91 -7.08 -15.37
CA VAL A 44 6.87 -7.16 -14.33
C VAL A 44 6.30 -8.58 -14.27
N LYS A 45 6.34 -9.16 -13.07
CA LYS A 45 5.82 -10.51 -12.75
C LYS A 45 4.41 -10.46 -12.20
N LEU A 46 4.12 -9.43 -11.39
CA LEU A 46 2.82 -9.19 -10.75
C LEU A 46 2.63 -7.70 -10.56
N ARG A 47 1.40 -7.23 -10.72
CA ARG A 47 1.03 -5.82 -10.53
C ARG A 47 -0.24 -5.72 -9.70
N PHE A 48 -0.24 -4.90 -8.67
CA PHE A 48 -1.40 -4.67 -7.81
C PHE A 48 -1.48 -3.21 -7.33
N VAL A 49 -2.63 -2.85 -6.77
CA VAL A 49 -2.92 -1.50 -6.26
C VAL A 49 -3.10 -1.55 -4.77
N VAL A 50 -2.65 -0.51 -4.07
CA VAL A 50 -3.01 -0.21 -2.69
C VAL A 50 -3.57 1.21 -2.64
N ALA A 51 -4.78 1.34 -2.10
CA ALA A 51 -5.41 2.61 -1.82
C ALA A 51 -5.81 2.61 -0.34
N SER A 52 -5.81 3.76 0.32
CA SER A 52 -6.03 3.84 1.77
C SER A 52 -6.79 5.11 2.13
N ASP A 53 -7.41 5.12 3.31
CA ASP A 53 -7.92 6.34 3.93
C ASP A 53 -8.95 7.07 3.05
N GLY A 54 -10.02 6.36 2.73
CA GLY A 54 -11.12 6.89 1.90
C GLY A 54 -12.05 7.81 2.65
N HIS A 55 -12.27 7.55 3.94
CA HIS A 55 -13.12 8.33 4.83
C HIS A 55 -14.49 8.68 4.26
N TYR A 56 -15.18 7.68 3.69
CA TYR A 56 -16.52 7.88 3.15
C TYR A 56 -17.48 8.39 4.24
N GLY A 57 -18.18 9.46 3.97
CA GLY A 57 -19.10 10.09 4.91
C GLY A 57 -18.47 11.16 5.82
N GLN A 58 -17.20 11.51 5.63
CA GLN A 58 -16.58 12.58 6.42
C GLN A 58 -17.28 13.92 6.17
N PRO A 59 -17.73 14.63 7.23
CA PRO A 59 -18.38 15.91 7.09
C PRO A 59 -17.51 16.95 6.36
N ASN A 60 -18.15 17.80 5.55
CA ASN A 60 -17.51 18.88 4.79
C ASN A 60 -16.44 18.40 3.79
N THR A 61 -16.56 17.18 3.30
CA THR A 61 -15.73 16.66 2.21
C THR A 61 -16.60 16.17 1.06
N ASP A 62 -16.01 16.08 -0.12
CA ASP A 62 -16.66 15.57 -1.33
C ASP A 62 -16.35 14.08 -1.52
N TYR A 63 -16.57 13.30 -0.46
CA TYR A 63 -16.16 11.89 -0.37
C TYR A 63 -16.72 11.02 -1.51
N GLU A 64 -17.92 11.30 -2.01
CA GLU A 64 -18.50 10.53 -3.13
C GLU A 64 -17.68 10.73 -4.42
N ASN A 65 -17.31 11.97 -4.71
CA ASN A 65 -16.46 12.27 -5.85
C ASN A 65 -15.04 11.76 -5.66
N PHE A 66 -14.49 11.77 -4.44
CA PHE A 66 -13.17 11.19 -4.18
C PHE A 66 -13.15 9.69 -4.49
N PHE A 67 -14.13 8.93 -3.99
CA PHE A 67 -14.27 7.51 -4.29
C PHE A 67 -14.44 7.28 -5.80
N SER A 68 -15.33 8.04 -6.42
CA SER A 68 -15.57 7.94 -7.87
C SER A 68 -14.30 8.22 -8.68
N ALA A 69 -13.55 9.27 -8.35
CA ALA A 69 -12.33 9.63 -9.07
C ALA A 69 -11.26 8.55 -8.94
N ILE A 70 -11.03 8.03 -7.73
CA ILE A 70 -10.03 6.97 -7.48
C ILE A 70 -10.43 5.66 -8.17
N VAL A 71 -11.70 5.22 -8.05
CA VAL A 71 -12.19 4.00 -8.69
C VAL A 71 -12.08 4.11 -10.22
N ASN A 72 -12.48 5.23 -10.80
CA ASN A 72 -12.36 5.47 -12.24
C ASN A 72 -10.90 5.44 -12.69
N ARG A 73 -9.99 6.08 -11.94
CA ARG A 73 -8.57 6.11 -12.29
C ARG A 73 -7.92 4.73 -12.17
N ILE A 74 -8.22 3.97 -11.13
CA ILE A 74 -7.75 2.58 -11.00
C ILE A 74 -8.26 1.74 -12.19
N ASN A 75 -9.53 1.88 -12.56
CA ASN A 75 -10.11 1.17 -13.69
C ASN A 75 -9.47 1.56 -15.04
N GLU A 76 -9.13 2.83 -15.23
CA GLU A 76 -8.38 3.29 -16.41
C GLU A 76 -7.01 2.65 -16.50
N GLU A 77 -6.25 2.65 -15.40
CA GLU A 77 -4.94 2.02 -15.33
C GLU A 77 -5.02 0.50 -15.48
N HIS A 78 -6.08 -0.12 -14.94
CA HIS A 78 -6.34 -1.55 -15.11
C HIS A 78 -6.59 -1.92 -16.58
N ARG A 79 -7.33 -1.08 -17.33
CA ARG A 79 -7.55 -1.30 -18.77
C ARG A 79 -6.26 -1.21 -19.59
N LYS A 80 -5.35 -0.29 -19.23
CA LYS A 80 -4.05 -0.14 -19.91
C LYS A 80 -3.10 -1.27 -19.57
N HIS A 81 -2.97 -1.58 -18.27
CA HIS A 81 -2.08 -2.58 -17.74
C HIS A 81 -2.76 -3.29 -16.56
N PRO A 82 -3.29 -4.52 -16.77
CA PRO A 82 -4.11 -5.20 -15.78
C PRO A 82 -3.43 -5.38 -14.42
N PHE A 83 -4.15 -5.06 -13.35
CA PHE A 83 -3.79 -5.41 -12.00
C PHE A 83 -4.30 -6.80 -11.64
N SER A 84 -3.60 -7.52 -10.79
CA SER A 84 -4.04 -8.82 -10.27
C SER A 84 -5.10 -8.65 -9.19
N PHE A 85 -5.01 -7.59 -8.40
CA PHE A 85 -5.97 -7.22 -7.34
C PHE A 85 -5.72 -5.77 -6.89
N CYS A 86 -6.64 -5.28 -6.05
CA CYS A 86 -6.52 -4.03 -5.31
C CYS A 86 -6.67 -4.32 -3.81
N VAL A 87 -5.98 -3.58 -2.94
CA VAL A 87 -6.23 -3.56 -1.49
C VAL A 87 -6.68 -2.15 -1.11
N ILE A 88 -7.80 -2.07 -0.39
CA ILE A 88 -8.23 -0.84 0.29
C ILE A 88 -7.77 -0.97 1.74
N ASN A 89 -6.72 -0.26 2.08
CA ASN A 89 -5.93 -0.49 3.29
C ASN A 89 -6.42 0.34 4.49
N GLY A 90 -7.67 0.17 4.87
CA GLY A 90 -8.28 0.74 6.07
C GLY A 90 -8.85 2.15 5.93
N ASP A 91 -9.57 2.58 6.95
CA ASP A 91 -10.30 3.84 7.04
C ASP A 91 -11.18 4.09 5.80
N ILE A 92 -12.01 3.08 5.50
CA ILE A 92 -12.91 3.11 4.35
C ILE A 92 -14.02 4.12 4.58
N ILE A 93 -14.61 4.11 5.77
CA ILE A 93 -15.62 5.08 6.22
C ILE A 93 -15.05 6.04 7.26
N HIS A 94 -15.81 7.06 7.62
CA HIS A 94 -15.47 7.99 8.68
C HIS A 94 -16.47 7.88 9.84
N ASP A 95 -16.12 7.02 10.82
CA ASP A 95 -16.79 6.78 12.12
C ASP A 95 -18.21 6.21 12.07
N ASP A 96 -19.02 6.55 11.08
CA ASP A 96 -20.43 6.18 11.04
C ASP A 96 -20.66 4.94 10.16
N LYS A 97 -20.92 3.80 10.79
CA LYS A 97 -21.19 2.49 10.14
C LYS A 97 -22.30 2.53 9.07
N ARG A 98 -23.23 3.50 9.15
CA ARG A 98 -24.31 3.69 8.15
C ARG A 98 -23.76 3.96 6.75
N HIS A 99 -22.51 4.40 6.63
CA HIS A 99 -21.86 4.66 5.36
C HIS A 99 -21.31 3.41 4.65
N PHE A 100 -21.17 2.25 5.34
CA PHE A 100 -20.63 1.05 4.72
C PHE A 100 -21.36 0.61 3.44
N PRO A 101 -22.71 0.59 3.37
CA PRO A 101 -23.38 0.16 2.14
C PRO A 101 -23.04 1.04 0.94
N ALA A 102 -22.97 2.36 1.14
CA ALA A 102 -22.65 3.31 0.08
C ALA A 102 -21.17 3.25 -0.32
N ALA A 103 -20.26 3.20 0.66
CA ALA A 103 -18.82 3.03 0.42
C ALA A 103 -18.54 1.72 -0.34
N LYS A 104 -19.17 0.61 0.09
CA LYS A 104 -19.06 -0.68 -0.62
C LYS A 104 -19.59 -0.59 -2.04
N ALA A 105 -20.74 0.00 -2.26
CA ALA A 105 -21.31 0.18 -3.60
C ALA A 105 -20.42 1.03 -4.51
N ALA A 106 -19.66 1.99 -3.96
CA ALA A 106 -18.68 2.75 -4.70
C ALA A 106 -17.47 1.88 -5.07
N LEU A 107 -16.94 1.09 -4.13
CA LEU A 107 -15.81 0.19 -4.36
C LEU A 107 -16.15 -1.01 -5.27
N ASP A 108 -17.38 -1.50 -5.24
CA ASP A 108 -17.86 -2.58 -6.11
C ASP A 108 -17.84 -2.20 -7.61
N LYS A 109 -17.62 -0.92 -7.94
CA LYS A 109 -17.39 -0.44 -9.32
C LYS A 109 -15.95 -0.67 -9.81
N LEU A 110 -15.04 -1.14 -8.95
CA LEU A 110 -13.71 -1.56 -9.36
C LEU A 110 -13.80 -2.74 -10.35
N ALA A 111 -13.15 -2.60 -11.50
CA ALA A 111 -13.08 -3.66 -12.51
C ALA A 111 -12.10 -4.79 -12.13
N VAL A 112 -11.34 -4.61 -11.08
CA VAL A 112 -10.39 -5.57 -10.54
C VAL A 112 -10.90 -6.08 -9.19
N LYS A 113 -10.63 -7.35 -8.88
CA LYS A 113 -10.93 -7.92 -7.55
C LYS A 113 -10.25 -7.09 -6.48
N TYR A 114 -10.97 -6.74 -5.43
CA TYR A 114 -10.39 -6.01 -4.31
C TYR A 114 -10.53 -6.78 -2.98
N TYR A 115 -9.65 -6.43 -2.04
CA TYR A 115 -9.63 -6.86 -0.66
C TYR A 115 -9.61 -5.62 0.23
N VAL A 116 -10.05 -5.77 1.47
CA VAL A 116 -10.11 -4.66 2.43
C VAL A 116 -9.40 -5.02 3.73
N SER A 117 -8.71 -4.08 4.34
CA SER A 117 -8.29 -4.13 5.74
C SER A 117 -9.13 -3.16 6.57
N GLN A 118 -9.29 -3.44 7.84
CA GLN A 118 -9.98 -2.55 8.76
C GLN A 118 -9.03 -1.49 9.30
N GLY A 119 -9.44 -0.23 9.24
CA GLY A 119 -8.79 0.90 9.90
C GLY A 119 -9.51 1.32 11.19
N ASN A 120 -8.99 2.34 11.86
CA ASN A 120 -9.53 2.79 13.15
C ASN A 120 -10.84 3.58 13.04
N HIS A 121 -11.10 4.24 11.92
CA HIS A 121 -12.38 4.92 11.66
C HIS A 121 -13.48 4.00 11.14
N ASP A 122 -13.19 2.73 10.90
CA ASP A 122 -14.20 1.79 10.40
C ASP A 122 -15.13 1.26 11.50
N HIS A 123 -14.73 1.27 12.75
CA HIS A 123 -15.54 0.98 13.95
C HIS A 123 -16.43 -0.28 13.85
N ALA A 124 -16.04 -1.30 13.10
CA ALA A 124 -16.80 -2.53 12.92
C ALA A 124 -16.31 -3.65 13.85
N SER A 125 -17.21 -4.46 14.39
CA SER A 125 -16.84 -5.74 14.99
C SER A 125 -16.36 -6.71 13.90
N ALA A 126 -15.69 -7.79 14.28
CA ALA A 126 -15.21 -8.80 13.31
C ALA A 126 -16.41 -9.42 12.54
N GLU A 127 -17.51 -9.68 13.23
CA GLU A 127 -18.73 -10.24 12.65
C GLU A 127 -19.41 -9.26 11.68
N GLU A 128 -19.51 -7.97 12.07
CA GLU A 128 -20.02 -6.93 11.18
C GLU A 128 -19.17 -6.77 9.95
N TRP A 129 -17.83 -6.72 10.12
CA TRP A 129 -16.87 -6.64 9.02
C TRP A 129 -17.05 -7.78 8.01
N GLU A 130 -17.08 -9.03 8.50
CA GLU A 130 -17.28 -10.20 7.67
C GLU A 130 -18.67 -10.21 7.00
N SER A 131 -19.69 -9.75 7.70
CA SER A 131 -21.04 -9.61 7.14
C SER A 131 -21.08 -8.63 5.96
N ILE A 132 -20.36 -7.49 6.04
CA ILE A 132 -20.33 -6.46 5.01
C ILE A 132 -19.44 -6.87 3.84
N TRP A 133 -18.20 -7.23 4.12
CA TRP A 133 -17.17 -7.43 3.09
C TRP A 133 -17.05 -8.86 2.59
N LYS A 134 -17.65 -9.82 3.28
CA LYS A 134 -17.49 -11.27 3.04
C LYS A 134 -16.03 -11.72 3.14
N MET A 135 -15.29 -11.05 4.01
CA MET A 135 -13.89 -11.29 4.31
C MET A 135 -13.66 -11.14 5.82
N PRO A 136 -12.90 -12.03 6.48
CA PRO A 136 -12.53 -11.83 7.88
C PRO A 136 -11.59 -10.63 8.02
N VAL A 137 -11.46 -10.09 9.23
CA VAL A 137 -10.56 -8.95 9.53
C VAL A 137 -9.08 -9.29 9.32
N ASN A 138 -8.72 -10.56 9.54
CA ASN A 138 -7.39 -11.09 9.22
C ASN A 138 -7.55 -12.16 8.13
N LEU A 139 -6.91 -11.97 7.00
CA LEU A 139 -7.01 -12.89 5.87
C LEU A 139 -5.68 -13.05 5.14
N ASP A 140 -5.51 -14.16 4.47
CA ASP A 140 -4.40 -14.39 3.57
C ASP A 140 -4.87 -14.99 2.24
N PHE A 141 -4.12 -14.74 1.20
CA PHE A 141 -4.34 -15.36 -0.10
C PHE A 141 -3.03 -15.51 -0.87
N LYS A 142 -3.05 -16.31 -1.92
CA LYS A 142 -1.89 -16.60 -2.78
C LYS A 142 -2.17 -16.29 -4.24
N ILE A 143 -1.16 -15.75 -4.91
CA ILE A 143 -1.11 -15.68 -6.37
C ILE A 143 0.21 -16.29 -6.82
N LYS A 144 0.17 -17.49 -7.37
CA LYS A 144 1.37 -18.27 -7.73
C LYS A 144 2.26 -18.49 -6.49
N LYS A 145 3.52 -18.04 -6.55
CA LYS A 145 4.52 -18.12 -5.48
C LYS A 145 4.59 -16.85 -4.61
N ASN A 146 3.52 -16.08 -4.57
CA ASN A 146 3.45 -14.86 -3.77
C ASN A 146 2.28 -14.93 -2.81
N SER A 147 2.50 -14.55 -1.55
CA SER A 147 1.49 -14.50 -0.50
C SER A 147 1.21 -13.07 -0.07
N PHE A 148 -0.02 -12.84 0.32
CA PHE A 148 -0.55 -11.55 0.72
C PHE A 148 -1.29 -11.75 2.03
N LEU A 149 -0.87 -11.04 3.08
CA LEU A 149 -1.42 -11.11 4.42
C LEU A 149 -2.02 -9.75 4.76
N ILE A 150 -3.29 -9.74 5.10
CA ILE A 150 -4.03 -8.53 5.51
C ILE A 150 -4.48 -8.74 6.94
N ALA A 151 -4.21 -7.79 7.84
CA ALA A 151 -4.64 -7.88 9.22
C ALA A 151 -5.03 -6.51 9.78
N THR A 152 -5.93 -6.52 10.78
CA THR A 152 -6.32 -5.30 11.47
C THR A 152 -5.26 -4.84 12.47
N THR A 153 -5.22 -3.53 12.67
CA THR A 153 -4.40 -2.81 13.66
C THR A 153 -5.25 -1.95 14.60
N SER A 154 -6.56 -2.19 14.60
CA SER A 154 -7.51 -1.49 15.46
C SER A 154 -8.66 -2.41 15.85
N ASN A 155 -9.38 -2.04 16.91
CA ASN A 155 -10.61 -2.71 17.32
C ASN A 155 -11.85 -1.89 16.93
N GLU A 156 -13.03 -2.42 17.27
CA GLU A 156 -14.33 -1.75 17.04
C GLU A 156 -14.42 -0.34 17.66
N ALA A 157 -13.71 -0.09 18.75
CA ALA A 157 -13.69 1.23 19.39
C ALA A 157 -12.70 2.20 18.71
N GLY A 158 -12.02 1.79 17.63
CA GLY A 158 -10.98 2.59 16.97
C GLY A 158 -9.66 2.65 17.75
N THR A 159 -9.50 1.83 18.79
CA THR A 159 -8.23 1.78 19.55
C THR A 159 -7.15 1.12 18.72
N TYR A 160 -5.98 1.75 18.65
CA TYR A 160 -4.81 1.24 17.95
C TYR A 160 -4.24 0.02 18.67
N LEU A 161 -4.02 -1.05 17.97
CA LEU A 161 -3.54 -2.32 18.49
C LEU A 161 -2.33 -2.83 17.71
N CYS A 162 -1.50 -3.59 18.38
CA CYS A 162 -0.59 -4.49 17.68
C CYS A 162 -1.41 -5.57 16.98
N PRO A 163 -1.07 -5.92 15.72
CA PRO A 163 -1.70 -7.05 15.05
C PRO A 163 -1.50 -8.34 15.84
N ASP A 164 -2.36 -9.32 15.61
CA ASP A 164 -2.24 -10.65 16.23
C ASP A 164 -0.94 -11.35 15.80
N VAL A 165 0.05 -11.32 16.69
CA VAL A 165 1.38 -11.91 16.46
C VAL A 165 1.30 -13.44 16.29
N ASN A 166 0.34 -14.11 16.96
CA ASN A 166 0.19 -15.55 16.84
C ASN A 166 -0.38 -15.94 15.48
N TRP A 167 -1.34 -15.16 14.98
CA TRP A 167 -1.86 -15.32 13.61
C TRP A 167 -0.72 -15.13 12.58
N PHE A 168 0.10 -14.09 12.73
CA PHE A 168 1.25 -13.89 11.85
C PHE A 168 2.26 -15.03 11.95
N ARG A 169 2.56 -15.53 13.15
CA ARG A 169 3.49 -16.66 13.34
C ARG A 169 3.00 -17.89 12.59
N GLN A 170 1.72 -18.22 12.71
CA GLN A 170 1.11 -19.33 11.98
C GLN A 170 1.18 -19.09 10.47
N LYS A 171 0.75 -17.92 9.99
CA LYS A 171 0.69 -17.64 8.55
C LYS A 171 2.07 -17.56 7.91
N LEU A 172 3.05 -17.00 8.57
CA LEU A 172 4.41 -16.96 8.04
C LEU A 172 5.03 -18.36 7.94
N GLU A 173 4.72 -19.27 8.87
CA GLU A 173 5.14 -20.68 8.76
C GLU A 173 4.42 -21.38 7.60
N GLU A 174 3.10 -21.18 7.42
CA GLU A 174 2.32 -21.72 6.28
C GLU A 174 2.83 -21.21 4.93
N HIS A 175 3.42 -20.02 4.89
CA HIS A 175 3.90 -19.34 3.69
C HIS A 175 5.42 -19.32 3.54
N LYS A 176 6.17 -20.04 4.36
CA LYS A 176 7.64 -19.99 4.35
C LYS A 176 8.29 -20.36 3.01
N GLU A 177 7.63 -21.23 2.23
CA GLU A 177 8.10 -21.69 0.92
C GLU A 177 7.65 -20.77 -0.24
N GLN A 178 7.00 -19.64 0.06
CA GLN A 178 6.66 -18.66 -0.96
C GLN A 178 7.86 -17.76 -1.27
N ASP A 179 7.98 -17.36 -2.54
CA ASP A 179 9.08 -16.48 -2.97
C ASP A 179 8.97 -15.08 -2.35
N ASN A 180 7.74 -14.59 -2.19
CA ASN A 180 7.47 -13.24 -1.72
C ASN A 180 6.24 -13.22 -0.81
N ILE A 181 6.33 -12.44 0.28
CA ILE A 181 5.21 -12.14 1.19
C ILE A 181 5.05 -10.63 1.24
N PHE A 182 3.83 -10.16 1.04
CA PHE A 182 3.41 -8.76 1.19
C PHE A 182 2.38 -8.67 2.32
N ILE A 183 2.52 -7.68 3.18
CA ILE A 183 1.70 -7.51 4.38
C ILE A 183 1.00 -6.17 4.31
N PHE A 184 -0.28 -6.11 4.68
CA PHE A 184 -1.09 -4.90 4.69
C PHE A 184 -1.64 -4.68 6.10
N LEU A 185 -1.26 -3.57 6.68
CA LEU A 185 -1.60 -3.16 8.03
C LEU A 185 -1.91 -1.66 8.01
N HIS A 186 -3.14 -1.28 8.35
CA HIS A 186 -3.52 0.12 8.26
C HIS A 186 -2.59 1.03 9.08
N ILE A 187 -2.50 0.81 10.40
CA ILE A 187 -1.61 1.57 11.28
C ILE A 187 -0.21 0.94 11.29
N ASN A 188 0.84 1.75 11.16
CA ASN A 188 2.21 1.25 11.18
C ASN A 188 2.59 0.65 12.54
N PRO A 189 2.92 -0.66 12.63
CA PRO A 189 3.26 -1.31 13.89
C PRO A 189 4.73 -1.16 14.30
N GLY A 190 5.51 -0.38 13.56
CA GLY A 190 6.94 -0.14 13.79
C GLY A 190 7.26 1.11 14.57
N LYS A 191 6.26 1.92 14.95
CA LYS A 191 6.42 3.26 15.53
C LYS A 191 7.33 4.16 14.69
N LEU A 192 7.17 4.08 13.36
CA LEU A 192 7.96 4.87 12.41
C LEU A 192 7.37 6.26 12.16
N THR A 193 6.16 6.48 12.62
CA THR A 193 5.42 7.74 12.58
C THR A 193 4.93 8.13 13.96
N LYS A 194 4.43 9.35 14.08
CA LYS A 194 3.83 9.86 15.32
C LYS A 194 2.63 8.99 15.75
N HIS A 195 1.83 8.54 14.80
CA HIS A 195 0.58 7.82 15.04
C HIS A 195 0.72 6.30 14.97
N GLY A 196 1.89 5.78 14.61
CA GLY A 196 2.16 4.34 14.64
C GLY A 196 2.15 3.75 16.05
N VAL A 197 1.96 2.44 16.16
CA VAL A 197 2.10 1.66 17.41
C VAL A 197 3.47 1.00 17.49
N ASP A 198 3.94 0.66 18.68
CA ASP A 198 5.23 -0.05 18.84
C ASP A 198 4.99 -1.52 19.15
N CYS A 199 5.25 -2.37 18.19
CA CYS A 199 5.06 -3.81 18.25
C CYS A 199 6.38 -4.55 18.00
N PRO A 200 7.35 -4.48 18.91
CA PRO A 200 8.70 -5.02 18.70
C PRO A 200 8.69 -6.53 18.42
N GLU A 201 7.83 -7.31 19.10
CA GLU A 201 7.69 -8.75 18.87
C GLU A 201 7.30 -9.09 17.43
N LEU A 202 6.42 -8.29 16.85
CA LEU A 202 6.01 -8.49 15.44
C LEU A 202 7.19 -8.28 14.48
N PHE A 203 7.98 -7.24 14.68
CA PHE A 203 9.16 -7.00 13.85
C PHE A 203 10.30 -7.97 14.12
N ASP A 204 10.42 -8.50 15.36
CA ASP A 204 11.31 -9.62 15.67
C ASP A 204 10.91 -10.87 14.90
N LEU A 205 9.61 -11.14 14.78
CA LEU A 205 9.09 -12.22 13.96
C LEU A 205 9.36 -11.98 12.48
N PHE A 206 9.00 -10.81 11.95
CA PHE A 206 9.17 -10.46 10.52
C PHE A 206 10.63 -10.54 10.06
N SER A 207 11.57 -10.08 10.88
CA SER A 207 13.00 -10.08 10.54
C SER A 207 13.61 -11.48 10.34
N ARG A 208 12.93 -12.54 10.78
CA ARG A 208 13.34 -13.93 10.57
C ARG A 208 12.89 -14.49 9.21
N HIS A 209 12.00 -13.78 8.50
CA HIS A 209 11.42 -14.21 7.24
C HIS A 209 11.93 -13.34 6.09
N LYS A 210 13.01 -13.80 5.43
CA LYS A 210 13.67 -13.05 4.33
C LYS A 210 12.80 -12.86 3.08
N ASN A 211 11.70 -13.58 2.97
CA ASN A 211 10.76 -13.48 1.86
C ASN A 211 9.67 -12.40 2.08
N ILE A 212 9.63 -11.71 3.21
CA ILE A 212 8.79 -10.53 3.39
C ILE A 212 9.39 -9.39 2.58
N ARG A 213 8.62 -8.85 1.63
CA ARG A 213 9.05 -7.79 0.72
C ARG A 213 8.70 -6.39 1.21
N ALA A 214 7.50 -6.24 1.75
CA ALA A 214 7.04 -4.96 2.27
C ALA A 214 5.89 -5.14 3.26
N VAL A 215 5.75 -4.14 4.15
CA VAL A 215 4.55 -3.88 4.95
C VAL A 215 3.95 -2.56 4.44
N PHE A 216 2.72 -2.60 3.94
CA PHE A 216 1.99 -1.42 3.47
C PHE A 216 1.15 -0.83 4.58
N ASN A 217 1.19 0.49 4.72
CA ASN A 217 0.52 1.23 5.78
C ASN A 217 -0.23 2.44 5.19
N GLY A 218 -1.45 2.68 5.70
CA GLY A 218 -2.20 3.92 5.54
C GLY A 218 -2.09 4.79 6.80
N HIS A 219 -3.22 5.36 7.23
CA HIS A 219 -3.41 6.08 8.49
C HIS A 219 -2.71 7.44 8.61
N ASP A 220 -1.45 7.50 8.25
CA ASP A 220 -0.64 8.73 8.32
C ASP A 220 -0.75 9.47 6.98
N HIS A 221 -1.79 10.30 6.81
CA HIS A 221 -2.11 11.00 5.54
C HIS A 221 -1.03 11.97 5.06
N ASP A 222 -0.11 12.36 5.92
CA ASP A 222 1.03 13.24 5.62
C ASP A 222 2.33 12.47 5.35
N GLU A 223 2.26 11.13 5.37
CA GLU A 223 3.42 10.26 5.13
C GLU A 223 3.26 9.50 3.81
N GLU A 224 4.34 9.52 3.05
CA GLU A 224 4.48 8.74 1.81
C GLU A 224 5.92 8.22 1.71
N GLY A 225 6.14 7.27 0.80
CA GLY A 225 7.48 6.72 0.63
C GLY A 225 7.74 5.49 1.49
N ILE A 226 8.99 5.28 1.85
CA ILE A 226 9.46 4.06 2.53
C ILE A 226 10.30 4.41 3.76
N LYS A 227 9.97 3.77 4.88
CA LYS A 227 10.81 3.74 6.09
C LYS A 227 11.20 2.29 6.38
N ILE A 228 12.37 2.09 6.99
CA ILE A 228 12.91 0.75 7.25
C ILE A 228 12.90 0.46 8.75
N LYS A 229 12.31 -0.65 9.15
CA LYS A 229 12.38 -1.19 10.52
C LYS A 229 12.96 -2.60 10.48
N ARG A 230 14.14 -2.83 11.12
CA ARG A 230 14.82 -4.15 11.15
C ARG A 230 14.92 -4.81 9.76
N SER A 231 15.36 -4.04 8.77
CA SER A 231 15.47 -4.45 7.37
C SER A 231 14.14 -4.73 6.65
N ILE A 232 12.99 -4.51 7.28
CA ILE A 232 11.68 -4.64 6.65
C ILE A 232 11.26 -3.28 6.10
N PRO A 233 10.99 -3.15 4.78
CA PRO A 233 10.42 -1.94 4.21
C PRO A 233 8.97 -1.74 4.67
N CYS A 234 8.69 -0.59 5.28
CA CYS A 234 7.35 -0.11 5.58
C CYS A 234 7.02 0.98 4.55
N VAL A 235 6.05 0.71 3.72
CA VAL A 235 5.64 1.56 2.59
C VAL A 235 4.36 2.28 2.99
N PHE A 236 4.38 3.60 2.95
CA PHE A 236 3.22 4.42 3.31
C PHE A 236 2.41 4.75 2.06
N ASP A 237 1.09 4.50 2.16
CA ASP A 237 0.16 4.68 1.06
C ASP A 237 -0.39 6.10 1.05
N ALA A 238 -0.68 6.64 -0.15
CA ALA A 238 -1.40 7.90 -0.24
C ALA A 238 -2.85 7.72 0.20
N HIS A 239 -3.40 8.73 0.87
CA HIS A 239 -4.83 8.80 1.16
C HIS A 239 -5.63 9.17 -0.11
N PHE A 240 -6.85 8.67 -0.23
CA PHE A 240 -7.73 9.06 -1.34
C PHE A 240 -9.00 9.80 -0.90
N GLY A 241 -9.19 9.99 0.40
CA GLY A 241 -10.26 10.76 1.03
C GLY A 241 -9.73 11.68 2.13
N GLY A 242 -10.61 12.10 3.01
CA GLY A 242 -10.23 12.98 4.11
C GLY A 242 -10.03 14.44 3.70
N ASN A 243 -9.80 15.31 4.70
CA ASN A 243 -9.54 16.73 4.51
C ASN A 243 -8.24 17.19 5.17
N TRP A 244 -7.34 16.26 5.48
CA TRP A 244 -6.01 16.51 6.04
C TRP A 244 -4.97 15.63 5.33
N GLY A 245 -3.70 15.92 5.55
CA GLY A 245 -2.57 15.19 4.96
C GLY A 245 -1.95 15.93 3.79
N THR A 246 -1.50 15.18 2.79
CA THR A 246 -0.94 15.74 1.55
C THR A 246 -1.98 16.53 0.75
N ASP A 247 -1.53 17.49 -0.06
CA ASP A 247 -2.42 18.37 -0.85
C ASP A 247 -3.17 17.62 -1.97
N TYR A 248 -2.84 16.38 -2.24
CA TYR A 248 -3.46 15.58 -3.29
C TYR A 248 -3.95 14.24 -2.75
N ARG A 249 -4.83 13.61 -3.52
CA ARG A 249 -5.34 12.27 -3.26
C ARG A 249 -4.77 11.31 -4.27
N GLY A 250 -4.44 10.10 -3.82
CA GLY A 250 -3.79 9.14 -4.70
C GLY A 250 -3.97 7.69 -4.27
N PHE A 251 -3.34 6.83 -5.02
CA PHE A 251 -3.22 5.41 -4.73
C PHE A 251 -1.84 4.91 -5.17
N ARG A 252 -1.38 3.87 -4.54
CA ARG A 252 -0.08 3.26 -4.83
C ARG A 252 -0.22 2.13 -5.83
N ILE A 253 0.64 2.12 -6.84
CA ILE A 253 0.83 0.98 -7.74
C ILE A 253 2.10 0.26 -7.31
N VAL A 254 2.02 -1.06 -7.26
CA VAL A 254 3.14 -1.94 -6.88
C VAL A 254 3.38 -2.95 -7.99
N GLU A 255 4.62 -3.04 -8.43
CA GLU A 255 5.09 -3.94 -9.48
C GLU A 255 6.20 -4.84 -8.93
N LEU A 256 5.91 -6.12 -8.77
CA LEU A 256 6.90 -7.13 -8.45
C LEU A 256 7.61 -7.55 -9.74
N MET A 257 8.91 -7.40 -9.77
CA MET A 257 9.74 -7.72 -10.92
C MET A 257 10.13 -9.21 -10.95
N LYS A 258 10.57 -9.70 -12.09
CA LYS A 258 11.02 -11.09 -12.27
C LYS A 258 12.22 -11.48 -11.40
N ASP A 259 13.06 -10.51 -11.03
CA ASP A 259 14.19 -10.66 -10.11
C ASP A 259 13.80 -10.52 -8.63
N ASN A 260 12.49 -10.39 -8.34
CA ASN A 260 11.90 -10.13 -7.04
C ASN A 260 12.21 -8.73 -6.45
N SER A 261 12.75 -7.80 -7.21
CA SER A 261 12.73 -6.39 -6.81
C SER A 261 11.29 -5.86 -6.85
N VAL A 262 11.01 -4.86 -6.05
CA VAL A 262 9.70 -4.21 -5.97
C VAL A 262 9.84 -2.77 -6.43
N PHE A 263 9.07 -2.43 -7.45
CA PHE A 263 8.92 -1.08 -7.92
C PHE A 263 7.55 -0.55 -7.53
N THR A 264 7.49 0.63 -6.94
CA THR A 264 6.24 1.22 -6.46
C THR A 264 6.20 2.72 -6.66
N TYR A 265 5.02 3.26 -6.89
CA TYR A 265 4.79 4.67 -7.10
C TYR A 265 3.36 5.06 -6.75
N ILE A 266 3.16 6.34 -6.39
CA ILE A 266 1.85 6.92 -6.11
C ILE A 266 1.36 7.65 -7.35
N MET A 267 0.12 7.36 -7.74
CA MET A 267 -0.59 8.00 -8.84
C MET A 267 -1.83 8.72 -8.32
N ASN A 268 -2.00 9.97 -8.72
CA ASN A 268 -3.21 10.72 -8.41
C ASN A 268 -4.25 10.67 -9.55
N PRO A 269 -5.51 11.08 -9.31
CA PRO A 269 -6.57 11.03 -10.33
C PRO A 269 -6.32 11.90 -11.56
N VAL A 270 -5.48 12.94 -11.44
CA VAL A 270 -5.20 13.92 -12.50
C VAL A 270 -3.91 13.64 -13.27
N ASP A 271 -3.39 12.41 -13.19
CA ASP A 271 -2.37 11.94 -14.10
C ASP A 271 -0.90 12.19 -13.71
N LYS A 272 -0.61 12.30 -12.43
CA LYS A 272 0.76 12.53 -12.00
C LYS A 272 1.26 11.42 -11.11
N ILE A 273 2.52 11.05 -11.30
CA ILE A 273 3.27 10.22 -10.38
C ILE A 273 3.91 11.15 -9.37
N ASN A 274 3.54 10.98 -8.10
CA ASN A 274 3.99 11.86 -7.03
C ASN A 274 5.18 11.31 -6.27
N GLU A 275 5.28 9.97 -6.17
CA GLU A 275 6.38 9.29 -5.51
C GLU A 275 6.67 7.99 -6.24
N ALA A 276 7.92 7.65 -6.39
CA ALA A 276 8.30 6.37 -6.98
C ALA A 276 9.57 5.83 -6.34
N THR A 277 9.55 4.56 -6.00
CA THR A 277 10.67 3.88 -5.35
C THR A 277 10.86 2.49 -5.95
N LEU A 278 12.12 2.13 -6.16
CA LEU A 278 12.55 0.75 -6.44
C LEU A 278 13.36 0.26 -5.25
N PHE A 279 13.03 -0.90 -4.72
CA PHE A 279 13.83 -1.52 -3.69
C PHE A 279 14.04 -3.02 -3.93
N GLU A 280 15.22 -3.47 -3.54
CA GLU A 280 15.63 -4.86 -3.52
C GLU A 280 15.89 -5.27 -2.07
N MET A 281 15.50 -6.48 -1.73
CA MET A 281 15.87 -7.03 -0.43
C MET A 281 17.32 -7.49 -0.47
N ALA A 282 18.07 -7.21 0.59
CA ALA A 282 19.43 -7.77 0.74
C ALA A 282 19.38 -9.29 0.66
N LYS A 283 20.28 -9.87 -0.12
CA LYS A 283 20.40 -11.32 -0.29
C LYS A 283 20.85 -11.99 1.01
#